data_02685dcc20cb7ff6b96f9be71ff22394
#
_entry.id   02685dcc20cb7ff6b96f9be71ff22394
#
_cell.length_a   1.000
_cell.length_b   1.000
_cell.length_c   1.000
_cell.angle_alpha   90.00
_cell.angle_beta   90.00
_cell.angle_gamma   90.00
#
_symmetry.space_group_name_H-M   'P 1'
#
loop_
_entity.id
_entity.type
_entity.pdbx_description
1 polymer ?
#
loop_
_entity_poly.entity_id
_entity_poly.type
_entity_poly.pdbx_seq_one_letter_code
_entity_poly.pdbx_strand_id
1 'polypeptide(L)'
;MMGMLLWKSPEPGKREKKVVLTERSVLHMRFACAEVIRGRKTPEAVLRRRVLAAAKKLHQAGVVRAVLPAEFPFGRELEKYAVRPVSTLPLRRALAAQTVSWRLERLGVDGGARVAVAGEQLTGELVRTVTELALRYRYVLLDLPYGAEELGRQLRREYGVSLLLSPSAEQLEGAEALVLFGERRDLKRKNPVVLALYEGGGEDLPPLVLPPAMEERLIGGCDRPQLLCALREAGAIRPGQISLGTSKG
;
A
#
# COMPACT_ATOMS: atom_id res chain seq x y z
N MET A 1 8.74 -17.46 4.32
CA MET A 1 9.18 -16.53 5.39
C MET A 1 9.21 -15.12 4.82
N MET A 2 8.83 -14.10 5.60
CA MET A 2 8.93 -12.68 5.20
C MET A 2 10.30 -12.14 5.58
N GLY A 3 10.91 -11.38 4.67
CA GLY A 3 12.20 -10.74 4.91
C GLY A 3 12.10 -9.26 5.23
N MET A 4 13.20 -8.72 5.71
CA MET A 4 13.41 -7.29 5.89
C MET A 4 14.85 -6.94 5.54
N LEU A 5 15.09 -5.84 4.87
CA LEU A 5 16.42 -5.28 4.67
C LEU A 5 16.51 -3.94 5.38
N LEU A 6 17.55 -3.74 6.18
CA LEU A 6 17.76 -2.49 6.91
C LEU A 6 19.16 -1.94 6.64
N TRP A 7 19.24 -0.61 6.57
CA TRP A 7 20.53 0.06 6.63
C TRP A 7 20.99 0.16 8.09
N LYS A 8 22.24 -0.21 8.33
CA LYS A 8 22.89 -0.05 9.64
C LYS A 8 24.08 0.90 9.51
N SER A 9 24.19 1.87 10.39
CA SER A 9 25.38 2.72 10.48
C SER A 9 26.56 1.93 11.03
N PRO A 10 27.79 2.13 10.52
CA PRO A 10 28.98 1.48 11.08
C PRO A 10 29.24 1.95 12.51
N GLU A 11 29.60 1.03 13.41
CA GLU A 11 30.02 1.37 14.77
C GLU A 11 31.51 1.81 14.77
N PRO A 12 31.86 2.95 15.41
CA PRO A 12 33.24 3.41 15.47
C PRO A 12 34.12 2.36 16.16
N GLY A 13 35.29 2.05 15.57
CA GLY A 13 36.29 1.16 16.17
C GLY A 13 36.03 -0.34 16.10
N LYS A 14 34.84 -0.78 15.60
CA LYS A 14 34.55 -2.20 15.41
C LYS A 14 34.69 -2.66 13.97
N ARG A 15 35.38 -3.78 13.77
CA ARG A 15 35.43 -4.49 12.47
C ARG A 15 34.18 -5.36 12.32
N GLU A 16 33.08 -4.76 11.83
CA GLU A 16 31.81 -5.45 11.68
C GLU A 16 31.70 -6.21 10.35
N LYS A 17 30.92 -7.31 10.35
CA LYS A 17 30.51 -7.99 9.13
C LYS A 17 29.65 -7.04 8.29
N LYS A 18 29.99 -6.86 7.01
CA LYS A 18 29.33 -5.92 6.09
C LYS A 18 27.84 -6.19 5.88
N VAL A 19 27.41 -7.44 6.08
CA VAL A 19 26.03 -7.92 6.02
C VAL A 19 25.80 -8.99 7.08
N VAL A 20 24.84 -8.76 7.95
CA VAL A 20 24.45 -9.70 9.00
C VAL A 20 23.00 -10.11 8.77
N LEU A 21 22.69 -11.39 8.90
CA LEU A 21 21.33 -11.90 8.93
C LEU A 21 20.95 -12.20 10.38
N THR A 22 19.83 -11.64 10.82
CA THR A 22 19.28 -11.80 12.18
C THR A 22 17.79 -12.09 12.07
N GLU A 23 17.18 -12.59 13.13
CA GLU A 23 15.72 -12.60 13.26
C GLU A 23 15.27 -11.38 14.07
N ARG A 24 14.20 -10.74 13.62
CA ARG A 24 13.53 -9.67 14.36
C ARG A 24 12.04 -9.93 14.45
N SER A 25 11.46 -9.64 15.60
CA SER A 25 10.01 -9.72 15.80
C SER A 25 9.41 -8.32 15.84
N VAL A 26 8.35 -8.10 15.06
CA VAL A 26 7.55 -6.87 15.00
C VAL A 26 6.10 -7.25 15.18
N LEU A 27 5.42 -6.77 16.23
CA LEU A 27 4.03 -7.11 16.55
C LEU A 27 3.75 -8.63 16.44
N HIS A 28 4.66 -9.43 17.04
CA HIS A 28 4.63 -10.91 17.05
C HIS A 28 4.90 -11.60 15.70
N MET A 29 5.09 -10.86 14.62
CA MET A 29 5.54 -11.40 13.35
C MET A 29 7.06 -11.48 13.30
N ARG A 30 7.60 -12.63 12.85
CA ARG A 30 9.04 -12.85 12.68
C ARG A 30 9.48 -12.50 11.26
N PHE A 31 10.57 -11.76 11.17
CA PHE A 31 11.24 -11.39 9.92
C PHE A 31 12.67 -11.90 9.91
N ALA A 32 13.09 -12.49 8.77
CA ALA A 32 14.51 -12.66 8.48
C ALA A 32 15.08 -11.30 8.08
N CYS A 33 15.89 -10.68 8.93
CA CYS A 33 16.36 -9.32 8.76
C CYS A 33 17.82 -9.30 8.28
N ALA A 34 18.06 -8.78 7.09
CA ALA A 34 19.40 -8.52 6.57
C ALA A 34 19.82 -7.09 6.89
N GLU A 35 20.76 -6.92 7.83
CA GLU A 35 21.36 -5.62 8.15
C GLU A 35 22.55 -5.37 7.24
N VAL A 36 22.51 -4.29 6.48
CA VAL A 36 23.55 -3.87 5.53
C VAL A 36 24.21 -2.60 6.04
N ILE A 37 25.53 -2.66 6.28
CA ILE A 37 26.27 -1.50 6.76
C ILE A 37 26.37 -0.44 5.67
N ARG A 38 25.87 0.77 5.96
CA ARG A 38 25.90 1.95 5.10
C ARG A 38 26.50 3.14 5.86
N GLY A 39 27.74 3.52 5.54
CA GLY A 39 28.35 4.77 6.01
C GLY A 39 28.05 5.94 5.06
N ARG A 40 28.15 7.17 5.56
CA ARG A 40 27.88 8.39 4.77
C ARG A 40 28.70 8.48 3.47
N LYS A 41 29.95 7.98 3.47
CA LYS A 41 30.88 8.00 2.33
C LYS A 41 31.00 6.65 1.63
N THR A 42 30.08 5.69 1.87
CA THR A 42 30.17 4.38 1.22
C THR A 42 29.81 4.51 -0.26
N PRO A 43 30.74 4.17 -1.20
CA PRO A 43 30.48 4.24 -2.64
C PRO A 43 29.31 3.35 -3.05
N GLU A 44 28.53 3.77 -4.04
CA GLU A 44 27.36 3.03 -4.53
C GLU A 44 27.71 1.60 -4.98
N ALA A 45 28.82 1.43 -5.69
CA ALA A 45 29.29 0.12 -6.13
C ALA A 45 29.55 -0.86 -4.98
N VAL A 46 30.02 -0.33 -3.83
CA VAL A 46 30.20 -1.12 -2.60
C VAL A 46 28.85 -1.47 -1.98
N LEU A 47 27.90 -0.52 -1.94
CA LEU A 47 26.54 -0.79 -1.45
C LEU A 47 25.85 -1.84 -2.32
N ARG A 48 25.94 -1.73 -3.63
CA ARG A 48 25.40 -2.71 -4.58
C ARG A 48 25.91 -4.12 -4.31
N ARG A 49 27.21 -4.31 -4.06
CA ARG A 49 27.78 -5.62 -3.70
C ARG A 49 27.26 -6.12 -2.35
N ARG A 50 27.09 -5.22 -1.37
CA ARG A 50 26.54 -5.59 -0.04
C ARG A 50 25.08 -5.99 -0.15
N VAL A 51 24.27 -5.27 -0.93
CA VAL A 51 22.88 -5.62 -1.20
C VAL A 51 22.75 -6.97 -1.90
N LEU A 52 23.59 -7.26 -2.90
CA LEU A 52 23.65 -8.58 -3.53
C LEU A 52 23.96 -9.69 -2.51
N ALA A 53 24.89 -9.45 -1.59
CA ALA A 53 25.20 -10.42 -0.52
C ALA A 53 24.02 -10.57 0.47
N ALA A 54 23.30 -9.49 0.77
CA ALA A 54 22.09 -9.53 1.58
C ALA A 54 20.96 -10.31 0.89
N ALA A 55 20.72 -10.05 -0.40
CA ALA A 55 19.73 -10.74 -1.22
C ALA A 55 19.99 -12.27 -1.24
N LYS A 56 21.27 -12.66 -1.46
CA LYS A 56 21.68 -14.07 -1.39
C LYS A 56 21.36 -14.71 -0.05
N LYS A 57 21.67 -14.04 1.06
CA LYS A 57 21.38 -14.56 2.41
C LYS A 57 19.88 -14.66 2.69
N LEU A 58 19.09 -13.66 2.27
CA LEU A 58 17.63 -13.69 2.39
C LEU A 58 17.04 -14.86 1.59
N HIS A 59 17.49 -15.04 0.34
CA HIS A 59 17.07 -16.15 -0.51
C HIS A 59 17.41 -17.52 0.12
N GLN A 60 18.63 -17.68 0.65
CA GLN A 60 19.06 -18.90 1.36
C GLN A 60 18.23 -19.19 2.62
N ALA A 61 17.67 -18.14 3.25
CA ALA A 61 16.72 -18.26 4.36
C ALA A 61 15.26 -18.48 3.90
N GLY A 62 15.01 -18.74 2.60
CA GLY A 62 13.68 -18.98 2.05
C GLY A 62 12.80 -17.72 1.91
N VAL A 63 13.42 -16.53 1.89
CA VAL A 63 12.71 -15.27 1.70
C VAL A 63 12.48 -15.01 0.22
N VAL A 64 11.22 -14.81 -0.17
CA VAL A 64 10.82 -14.39 -1.53
C VAL A 64 10.31 -12.94 -1.59
N ARG A 65 9.87 -12.39 -0.45
CA ARG A 65 9.43 -11.00 -0.33
C ARG A 65 10.06 -10.35 0.90
N ALA A 66 10.51 -9.10 0.75
CA ALA A 66 11.14 -8.35 1.83
C ALA A 66 10.61 -6.91 1.93
N VAL A 67 10.47 -6.44 3.16
CA VAL A 67 10.29 -5.02 3.47
C VAL A 67 11.64 -4.34 3.28
N LEU A 68 11.67 -3.26 2.51
CA LEU A 68 12.88 -2.55 2.13
C LEU A 68 13.00 -1.22 2.91
N PRO A 69 14.18 -0.60 2.96
CA PRO A 69 14.31 0.79 3.39
C PRO A 69 13.50 1.74 2.50
N ALA A 70 13.08 2.87 3.05
CA ALA A 70 12.48 3.94 2.25
C ALA A 70 13.43 4.36 1.11
N GLU A 71 12.88 4.66 -0.06
CA GLU A 71 13.63 5.10 -1.24
C GLU A 71 14.79 4.15 -1.64
N PHE A 72 14.54 2.85 -1.60
CA PHE A 72 15.56 1.84 -1.88
C PHE A 72 15.90 1.73 -3.37
N PRO A 73 17.14 2.08 -3.82
CA PRO A 73 17.47 2.16 -5.24
C PRO A 73 17.98 0.86 -5.86
N PHE A 74 18.13 -0.22 -5.08
CA PHE A 74 18.78 -1.46 -5.50
C PHE A 74 17.82 -2.62 -5.76
N GLY A 75 16.61 -2.36 -6.27
CA GLY A 75 15.60 -3.39 -6.52
C GLY A 75 16.08 -4.51 -7.45
N ARG A 76 16.81 -4.14 -8.54
CA ARG A 76 17.37 -5.09 -9.51
C ARG A 76 18.35 -6.08 -8.89
N GLU A 77 19.08 -5.67 -7.85
CA GLU A 77 20.03 -6.52 -7.14
C GLU A 77 19.32 -7.60 -6.32
N LEU A 78 18.14 -7.28 -5.76
CA LEU A 78 17.30 -8.24 -5.04
C LEU A 78 16.68 -9.27 -5.99
N GLU A 79 16.19 -8.81 -7.14
CA GLU A 79 15.55 -9.66 -8.16
C GLU A 79 16.47 -10.76 -8.68
N LYS A 80 17.80 -10.55 -8.72
CA LYS A 80 18.79 -11.58 -9.10
C LYS A 80 18.74 -12.82 -8.21
N TYR A 81 18.21 -12.70 -7.01
CA TYR A 81 18.00 -13.79 -6.07
C TYR A 81 16.51 -14.07 -5.81
N ALA A 82 15.63 -13.66 -6.73
CA ALA A 82 14.18 -13.83 -6.63
C ALA A 82 13.57 -13.25 -5.33
N VAL A 83 14.22 -12.26 -4.72
CA VAL A 83 13.68 -11.49 -3.60
C VAL A 83 13.02 -10.23 -4.16
N ARG A 84 11.75 -10.03 -3.87
CA ARG A 84 10.96 -8.87 -4.34
C ARG A 84 10.56 -7.97 -3.18
N PRO A 85 10.32 -6.68 -3.40
CA PRO A 85 9.70 -5.83 -2.39
C PRO A 85 8.30 -6.35 -2.03
N VAL A 86 7.87 -6.10 -0.80
CA VAL A 86 6.47 -6.31 -0.41
C VAL A 86 5.61 -5.34 -1.19
N SER A 87 4.60 -5.86 -1.92
CA SER A 87 3.65 -5.01 -2.64
C SER A 87 2.76 -4.24 -1.66
N THR A 88 2.59 -2.95 -1.89
CA THR A 88 1.67 -2.11 -1.10
C THR A 88 0.24 -2.14 -1.62
N LEU A 89 0.00 -2.72 -2.79
CA LEU A 89 -1.31 -2.75 -3.44
C LEU A 89 -2.42 -3.35 -2.56
N PRO A 90 -2.22 -4.49 -1.85
CA PRO A 90 -3.26 -5.02 -0.96
C PRO A 90 -3.64 -4.07 0.18
N LEU A 91 -2.69 -3.29 0.69
CA LEU A 91 -2.95 -2.28 1.71
C LEU A 91 -3.68 -1.07 1.12
N ARG A 92 -3.27 -0.60 -0.06
CA ARG A 92 -3.91 0.50 -0.79
C ARG A 92 -5.36 0.20 -1.09
N ARG A 93 -5.67 -1.02 -1.56
CA ARG A 93 -7.03 -1.49 -1.79
C ARG A 93 -7.83 -1.59 -0.49
N ALA A 94 -7.18 -2.04 0.59
CA ALA A 94 -7.84 -2.13 1.90
C ALA A 94 -8.23 -0.77 2.48
N LEU A 95 -7.47 0.28 2.18
CA LEU A 95 -7.67 1.64 2.67
C LEU A 95 -8.30 2.57 1.62
N ALA A 96 -8.78 2.04 0.50
CA ALA A 96 -9.24 2.83 -0.64
C ALA A 96 -10.31 3.85 -0.27
N ALA A 97 -11.40 3.42 0.38
CA ALA A 97 -12.49 4.31 0.78
C ALA A 97 -12.03 5.38 1.79
N GLN A 98 -11.21 4.99 2.76
CA GLN A 98 -10.62 5.93 3.71
C GLN A 98 -9.72 6.97 3.01
N THR A 99 -8.92 6.53 2.04
CA THR A 99 -8.01 7.40 1.28
C THR A 99 -8.79 8.40 0.42
N VAL A 100 -9.87 7.97 -0.23
CA VAL A 100 -10.78 8.88 -0.96
C VAL A 100 -11.34 9.93 -0.01
N SER A 101 -11.90 9.50 1.11
CA SER A 101 -12.51 10.41 2.09
C SER A 101 -11.49 11.40 2.63
N TRP A 102 -10.32 10.94 3.03
CA TRP A 102 -9.25 11.81 3.54
C TRP A 102 -8.79 12.85 2.51
N ARG A 103 -8.69 12.48 1.22
CA ARG A 103 -8.30 13.42 0.15
C ARG A 103 -9.40 14.44 -0.14
N LEU A 104 -10.67 14.00 -0.23
CA LEU A 104 -11.80 14.89 -0.46
C LEU A 104 -12.00 15.89 0.68
N GLU A 105 -11.89 15.46 1.93
CA GLU A 105 -11.93 16.33 3.11
C GLU A 105 -10.86 17.44 3.06
N ARG A 106 -9.64 17.10 2.63
CA ARG A 106 -8.56 18.09 2.47
C ARG A 106 -8.80 19.09 1.33
N LEU A 107 -9.63 18.73 0.37
CA LEU A 107 -10.09 19.64 -0.69
C LEU A 107 -11.34 20.42 -0.29
N GLY A 108 -11.86 20.23 0.92
CA GLY A 108 -13.08 20.88 1.39
C GLY A 108 -14.35 20.33 0.74
N VAL A 109 -14.29 19.12 0.19
CA VAL A 109 -15.44 18.47 -0.46
C VAL A 109 -16.10 17.50 0.52
N ASP A 110 -17.38 17.67 0.71
CA ASP A 110 -18.22 16.92 1.67
C ASP A 110 -18.94 15.70 1.04
N GLY A 111 -19.94 15.18 1.77
CA GLY A 111 -20.75 14.03 1.36
C GLY A 111 -21.57 14.20 0.08
N GLY A 112 -21.64 15.41 -0.50
CA GLY A 112 -22.24 15.70 -1.81
C GLY A 112 -21.35 15.32 -3.00
N ALA A 113 -20.08 14.96 -2.76
CA ALA A 113 -19.16 14.55 -3.82
C ALA A 113 -19.67 13.35 -4.64
N ARG A 114 -19.38 13.40 -5.93
CA ARG A 114 -19.52 12.23 -6.81
C ARG A 114 -18.23 11.42 -6.77
N VAL A 115 -18.36 10.15 -6.44
CA VAL A 115 -17.22 9.23 -6.37
C VAL A 115 -17.41 8.12 -7.40
N ALA A 116 -16.51 8.01 -8.35
CA ALA A 116 -16.52 7.00 -9.37
C ALA A 116 -15.58 5.84 -9.00
N VAL A 117 -16.07 4.62 -9.18
CA VAL A 117 -15.28 3.38 -9.03
C VAL A 117 -15.36 2.60 -10.33
N ALA A 118 -14.22 2.26 -10.91
CA ALA A 118 -14.14 1.45 -12.11
C ALA A 118 -13.24 0.23 -11.90
N GLY A 119 -13.63 -0.89 -12.46
CA GLY A 119 -12.89 -2.15 -12.38
C GLY A 119 -13.24 -3.11 -13.51
N GLU A 120 -12.44 -4.15 -13.68
CA GLU A 120 -12.66 -5.20 -14.69
C GLU A 120 -13.47 -6.38 -14.12
N GLN A 121 -13.38 -6.60 -12.81
CA GLN A 121 -13.99 -7.74 -12.12
C GLN A 121 -14.55 -7.33 -10.76
N LEU A 122 -15.63 -7.99 -10.35
CA LEU A 122 -16.23 -7.83 -9.03
C LEU A 122 -15.41 -8.62 -7.99
N THR A 123 -14.40 -7.96 -7.40
CA THR A 123 -13.59 -8.52 -6.32
C THR A 123 -14.12 -8.13 -4.95
N GLY A 124 -13.84 -8.93 -3.91
CA GLY A 124 -14.26 -8.59 -2.54
C GLY A 124 -13.70 -7.25 -2.03
N GLU A 125 -12.52 -6.85 -2.51
CA GLU A 125 -11.92 -5.54 -2.19
C GLU A 125 -12.70 -4.39 -2.84
N LEU A 126 -13.12 -4.56 -4.10
CA LEU A 126 -13.94 -3.59 -4.82
C LEU A 126 -15.32 -3.48 -4.17
N VAL A 127 -16.00 -4.60 -3.88
CA VAL A 127 -17.30 -4.64 -3.21
C VAL A 127 -17.24 -3.87 -1.90
N ARG A 128 -16.24 -4.16 -1.04
CA ARG A 128 -16.06 -3.44 0.22
C ARG A 128 -15.85 -1.95 0.01
N THR A 129 -14.99 -1.56 -0.93
CA THR A 129 -14.72 -0.14 -1.23
C THR A 129 -15.98 0.58 -1.69
N VAL A 130 -16.75 -0.01 -2.62
CA VAL A 130 -18.01 0.56 -3.10
C VAL A 130 -19.02 0.68 -1.96
N THR A 131 -19.13 -0.35 -1.11
CA THR A 131 -20.04 -0.32 0.05
C THR A 131 -19.68 0.80 1.02
N GLU A 132 -18.42 0.91 1.42
CA GLU A 132 -17.94 1.95 2.34
C GLU A 132 -18.16 3.36 1.77
N LEU A 133 -17.91 3.55 0.45
CA LEU A 133 -18.13 4.81 -0.24
C LEU A 133 -19.62 5.15 -0.35
N ALA A 134 -20.48 4.18 -0.69
CA ALA A 134 -21.91 4.38 -0.85
C ALA A 134 -22.64 4.68 0.48
N LEU A 135 -22.07 4.23 1.61
CA LEU A 135 -22.56 4.60 2.96
C LEU A 135 -22.18 6.03 3.35
N ARG A 136 -21.19 6.63 2.69
CA ARG A 136 -20.67 7.96 3.03
C ARG A 136 -21.06 9.04 2.01
N TYR A 137 -21.11 8.69 0.73
CA TYR A 137 -21.38 9.62 -0.36
C TYR A 137 -22.71 9.30 -1.04
N ARG A 138 -23.47 10.36 -1.33
CA ARG A 138 -24.77 10.22 -1.97
C ARG A 138 -24.69 9.74 -3.43
N TYR A 139 -23.61 10.10 -4.12
CA TYR A 139 -23.47 9.83 -5.56
C TYR A 139 -22.23 8.95 -5.79
N VAL A 140 -22.44 7.64 -5.82
CA VAL A 140 -21.39 6.67 -6.17
C VAL A 140 -21.72 6.08 -7.55
N LEU A 141 -20.78 6.25 -8.48
CA LEU A 141 -20.83 5.73 -9.84
C LEU A 141 -20.03 4.43 -9.90
N LEU A 142 -20.59 3.38 -10.44
CA LEU A 142 -19.93 2.09 -10.58
C LEU A 142 -19.87 1.65 -12.03
N ASP A 143 -18.65 1.51 -12.56
CA ASP A 143 -18.34 1.00 -13.88
C ASP A 143 -17.68 -0.38 -13.77
N LEU A 144 -18.47 -1.40 -14.02
CA LEU A 144 -18.07 -2.80 -14.08
C LEU A 144 -18.80 -3.49 -15.24
N PRO A 145 -18.10 -4.32 -16.03
CA PRO A 145 -18.72 -5.05 -17.13
C PRO A 145 -19.73 -6.11 -16.64
N TYR A 146 -19.51 -6.68 -15.43
CA TYR A 146 -20.36 -7.73 -14.86
C TYR A 146 -20.53 -7.55 -13.36
N GLY A 147 -21.72 -7.91 -12.84
CA GLY A 147 -22.04 -7.93 -11.39
C GLY A 147 -22.39 -6.59 -10.78
N ALA A 148 -22.33 -5.47 -11.53
CA ALA A 148 -22.70 -4.15 -11.01
C ALA A 148 -24.16 -4.05 -10.57
N GLU A 149 -25.09 -4.60 -11.36
CA GLU A 149 -26.53 -4.60 -11.05
C GLU A 149 -26.85 -5.41 -9.80
N GLU A 150 -26.20 -6.57 -9.64
CA GLU A 150 -26.39 -7.43 -8.49
C GLU A 150 -25.93 -6.74 -7.22
N LEU A 151 -24.71 -6.15 -7.26
CA LEU A 151 -24.19 -5.35 -6.16
C LEU A 151 -25.11 -4.16 -5.83
N GLY A 152 -25.59 -3.45 -6.86
CA GLY A 152 -26.52 -2.33 -6.67
C GLY A 152 -27.84 -2.76 -6.00
N ARG A 153 -28.41 -3.89 -6.42
CA ARG A 153 -29.61 -4.48 -5.79
C ARG A 153 -29.34 -4.90 -4.35
N GLN A 154 -28.22 -5.52 -4.08
CA GLN A 154 -27.80 -5.91 -2.74
C GLN A 154 -27.67 -4.70 -1.82
N LEU A 155 -26.93 -3.68 -2.22
CA LEU A 155 -26.71 -2.47 -1.40
C LEU A 155 -28.00 -1.69 -1.15
N ARG A 156 -28.90 -1.64 -2.14
CA ARG A 156 -30.22 -1.04 -1.94
C ARG A 156 -31.05 -1.80 -0.92
N ARG A 157 -31.03 -3.13 -0.95
CA ARG A 157 -31.81 -3.99 -0.04
C ARG A 157 -31.23 -3.95 1.38
N GLU A 158 -29.90 -4.00 1.53
CA GLU A 158 -29.25 -4.10 2.84
C GLU A 158 -29.05 -2.76 3.53
N TYR A 159 -28.78 -1.70 2.77
CA TYR A 159 -28.40 -0.39 3.31
C TYR A 159 -29.27 0.77 2.82
N GLY A 160 -30.21 0.54 1.90
CA GLY A 160 -31.06 1.59 1.35
C GLY A 160 -30.33 2.57 0.41
N VAL A 161 -29.09 2.27 -0.02
CA VAL A 161 -28.29 3.12 -0.89
C VAL A 161 -28.44 2.74 -2.35
N SER A 162 -28.28 3.72 -3.25
CA SER A 162 -28.36 3.49 -4.69
C SER A 162 -27.06 3.86 -5.38
N LEU A 163 -26.66 3.03 -6.34
CA LEU A 163 -25.50 3.29 -7.21
C LEU A 163 -25.98 3.81 -8.57
N LEU A 164 -25.19 4.67 -9.19
CA LEU A 164 -25.29 5.02 -10.61
C LEU A 164 -24.46 3.99 -11.39
N LEU A 165 -25.14 3.13 -12.13
CA LEU A 165 -24.52 2.02 -12.87
C LEU A 165 -24.22 2.41 -14.32
N SER A 166 -23.18 1.81 -14.89
CA SER A 166 -22.76 1.98 -16.29
C SER A 166 -22.62 3.46 -16.68
N PRO A 167 -21.85 4.26 -15.91
CA PRO A 167 -21.66 5.67 -16.21
C PRO A 167 -20.88 5.85 -17.53
N SER A 168 -21.15 6.95 -18.24
CA SER A 168 -20.33 7.32 -19.40
C SER A 168 -18.92 7.77 -18.97
N ALA A 169 -17.96 7.78 -19.91
CA ALA A 169 -16.61 8.28 -19.65
C ALA A 169 -16.64 9.73 -19.12
N GLU A 170 -17.52 10.58 -19.65
CA GLU A 170 -17.68 11.96 -19.16
C GLU A 170 -18.17 12.02 -17.72
N GLN A 171 -19.06 11.11 -17.31
CA GLN A 171 -19.53 11.04 -15.92
C GLN A 171 -18.43 10.57 -14.99
N LEU A 172 -17.60 9.62 -15.43
CA LEU A 172 -16.42 9.17 -14.67
C LEU A 172 -15.38 10.30 -14.50
N GLU A 173 -15.07 11.00 -15.59
CA GLU A 173 -14.12 12.11 -15.61
C GLU A 173 -14.63 13.35 -14.86
N GLY A 174 -15.96 13.53 -14.77
CA GLY A 174 -16.59 14.62 -14.03
C GLY A 174 -16.80 14.36 -12.54
N ALA A 175 -16.41 13.19 -12.02
CA ALA A 175 -16.50 12.89 -10.59
C ALA A 175 -15.37 13.58 -9.81
N GLU A 176 -15.61 13.94 -8.56
CA GLU A 176 -14.61 14.54 -7.68
C GLU A 176 -13.52 13.53 -7.28
N ALA A 177 -13.86 12.23 -7.21
CA ALA A 177 -12.90 11.15 -7.01
C ALA A 177 -13.11 10.03 -8.02
N LEU A 178 -11.99 9.48 -8.52
CA LEU A 178 -11.96 8.33 -9.42
C LEU A 178 -11.07 7.24 -8.81
N VAL A 179 -11.65 6.06 -8.54
CA VAL A 179 -10.97 4.88 -8.00
C VAL A 179 -10.91 3.81 -9.07
N LEU A 180 -9.71 3.41 -9.46
CA LEU A 180 -9.46 2.46 -10.55
C LEU A 180 -8.89 1.15 -9.98
N PHE A 181 -9.65 0.05 -10.07
CA PHE A 181 -9.19 -1.30 -9.75
C PHE A 181 -8.52 -2.03 -10.92
N GLY A 182 -8.58 -1.45 -12.12
CA GLY A 182 -7.91 -1.88 -13.34
C GLY A 182 -7.38 -0.69 -14.12
N GLU A 183 -6.49 -0.93 -15.09
CA GLU A 183 -5.95 0.12 -15.94
C GLU A 183 -7.03 0.59 -16.92
N ARG A 184 -7.31 1.90 -16.96
CA ARG A 184 -8.26 2.54 -17.88
C ARG A 184 -7.52 3.59 -18.70
N ARG A 185 -7.14 3.24 -19.93
CA ARG A 185 -6.42 4.11 -20.88
C ARG A 185 -7.32 5.07 -21.61
N ASP A 186 -8.61 4.78 -21.61
CA ASP A 186 -9.67 5.58 -22.25
C ASP A 186 -10.03 6.85 -21.45
N LEU A 187 -9.65 6.92 -20.15
CA LEU A 187 -9.97 8.05 -19.28
C LEU A 187 -8.80 9.03 -19.15
N LYS A 188 -9.10 10.33 -19.20
CA LYS A 188 -8.10 11.42 -19.07
C LYS A 188 -7.58 11.63 -17.64
N ARG A 189 -8.24 11.04 -16.65
CA ARG A 189 -7.85 11.10 -15.21
C ARG A 189 -7.61 12.52 -14.67
N LYS A 190 -8.48 13.48 -15.06
CA LYS A 190 -8.43 14.88 -14.63
C LYS A 190 -9.15 15.14 -13.29
N ASN A 191 -9.69 14.10 -12.67
CA ASN A 191 -10.40 14.17 -11.40
C ASN A 191 -9.50 14.77 -10.31
N PRO A 192 -10.03 15.60 -9.40
CA PRO A 192 -9.27 16.14 -8.27
C PRO A 192 -8.60 15.06 -7.41
N VAL A 193 -9.26 13.91 -7.26
CA VAL A 193 -8.72 12.73 -6.58
C VAL A 193 -8.70 11.54 -7.53
N VAL A 194 -7.54 10.96 -7.78
CA VAL A 194 -7.41 9.71 -8.53
C VAL A 194 -6.67 8.69 -7.68
N LEU A 195 -7.27 7.49 -7.50
CA LEU A 195 -6.63 6.34 -6.88
C LEU A 195 -6.50 5.21 -7.89
N ALA A 196 -5.27 4.88 -8.27
CA ALA A 196 -4.97 3.78 -9.17
C ALA A 196 -4.59 2.54 -8.36
N LEU A 197 -5.51 1.60 -8.16
CA LEU A 197 -5.40 0.42 -7.31
C LEU A 197 -5.09 -0.86 -8.11
N TYR A 198 -4.14 -0.75 -9.04
CA TYR A 198 -3.64 -1.86 -9.86
C TYR A 198 -2.10 -1.82 -9.93
N GLU A 199 -1.47 -2.88 -10.39
CA GLU A 199 -0.01 -2.96 -10.52
C GLU A 199 0.51 -1.86 -11.48
N GLY A 200 1.52 -1.11 -11.03
CA GLY A 200 2.03 0.05 -11.78
C GLY A 200 1.20 1.34 -11.65
N GLY A 201 0.09 1.30 -10.92
CA GLY A 201 -0.84 2.43 -10.77
C GLY A 201 -0.43 3.52 -9.76
N GLY A 202 0.87 3.72 -9.50
CA GLY A 202 1.33 4.70 -8.52
C GLY A 202 1.21 4.23 -7.06
N GLU A 203 2.02 4.76 -6.16
CA GLU A 203 2.14 4.27 -4.77
C GLU A 203 1.76 5.30 -3.71
N ASP A 204 1.08 6.37 -4.10
CA ASP A 204 0.82 7.50 -3.22
C ASP A 204 -0.24 7.17 -2.16
N LEU A 205 0.22 6.83 -0.95
CA LEU A 205 -0.58 6.67 0.25
C LEU A 205 -0.44 7.88 1.17
N PRO A 206 -1.52 8.33 1.80
CA PRO A 206 -1.43 9.29 2.89
C PRO A 206 -0.57 8.78 4.04
N PRO A 207 -0.11 9.64 4.96
CA PRO A 207 0.57 9.19 6.17
C PRO A 207 -0.30 8.18 6.94
N LEU A 208 0.29 7.02 7.23
CA LEU A 208 -0.38 5.92 7.92
C LEU A 208 0.01 5.95 9.40
N VAL A 209 -0.97 5.93 10.29
CA VAL A 209 -0.79 5.99 11.75
C VAL A 209 -1.44 4.78 12.39
N LEU A 210 -0.73 4.15 13.32
CA LEU A 210 -1.27 3.09 14.18
C LEU A 210 -1.57 3.63 15.59
N PRO A 211 -2.34 2.88 16.41
CA PRO A 211 -2.45 3.18 17.84
C PRO A 211 -1.08 3.28 18.52
N PRO A 212 -0.85 4.20 19.46
CA PRO A 212 0.45 4.46 20.07
C PRO A 212 1.17 3.22 20.57
N ALA A 213 0.48 2.32 21.25
CA ALA A 213 1.05 1.07 21.76
C ALA A 213 1.55 0.10 20.67
N MET A 214 1.04 0.22 19.44
CA MET A 214 1.55 -0.55 18.29
C MET A 214 2.68 0.21 17.60
N GLU A 215 2.56 1.53 17.54
CA GLU A 215 3.53 2.43 16.91
C GLU A 215 4.92 2.27 17.55
N GLU A 216 5.00 2.26 18.88
CA GLU A 216 6.23 2.09 19.65
C GLU A 216 6.95 0.76 19.39
N ARG A 217 6.23 -0.24 18.87
CA ARG A 217 6.76 -1.57 18.55
C ARG A 217 7.19 -1.72 17.09
N LEU A 218 6.99 -0.71 16.28
CA LEU A 218 7.45 -0.74 14.90
C LEU A 218 8.95 -0.52 14.79
N ILE A 219 9.54 -1.10 13.77
CA ILE A 219 10.95 -0.87 13.42
C ILE A 219 11.03 0.34 12.49
N GLY A 220 11.87 1.30 12.84
CA GLY A 220 12.20 2.42 11.96
C GLY A 220 13.18 2.06 10.85
N GLY A 221 13.35 2.99 9.88
CA GLY A 221 14.34 2.86 8.80
C GLY A 221 13.91 1.98 7.64
N CYS A 222 12.67 1.49 7.61
CA CYS A 222 12.08 0.76 6.49
C CYS A 222 10.92 1.54 5.87
N ASP A 223 10.53 1.14 4.66
CA ASP A 223 9.33 1.64 3.98
C ASP A 223 8.09 1.27 4.80
N ARG A 224 7.40 2.29 5.29
CA ARG A 224 6.28 2.10 6.21
C ARG A 224 5.08 1.41 5.55
N PRO A 225 4.62 1.79 4.35
CA PRO A 225 3.58 1.05 3.63
C PRO A 225 3.89 -0.42 3.45
N GLN A 226 5.12 -0.78 3.06
CA GLN A 226 5.53 -2.18 2.91
C GLN A 226 5.48 -2.94 4.23
N LEU A 227 5.99 -2.32 5.33
CA LEU A 227 5.93 -2.93 6.65
C LEU A 227 4.50 -3.19 7.11
N LEU A 228 3.62 -2.19 6.99
CA LEU A 228 2.21 -2.35 7.38
C LEU A 228 1.48 -3.36 6.49
N CYS A 229 1.80 -3.44 5.20
CA CYS A 229 1.26 -4.47 4.33
C CYS A 229 1.69 -5.88 4.76
N ALA A 230 2.97 -6.08 5.07
CA ALA A 230 3.49 -7.34 5.58
C ALA A 230 2.83 -7.76 6.90
N LEU A 231 2.69 -6.84 7.84
CA LEU A 231 2.03 -7.07 9.14
C LEU A 231 0.54 -7.41 8.98
N ARG A 232 -0.16 -6.72 8.05
CA ARG A 232 -1.56 -7.03 7.73
C ARG A 232 -1.72 -8.40 7.10
N GLU A 233 -0.88 -8.77 6.14
CA GLU A 233 -0.91 -10.09 5.51
C GLU A 233 -0.70 -11.23 6.53
N ALA A 234 0.14 -10.98 7.53
CA ALA A 234 0.37 -11.91 8.64
C ALA A 234 -0.75 -11.90 9.71
N GLY A 235 -1.76 -11.03 9.58
CA GLY A 235 -2.82 -10.89 10.56
C GLY A 235 -2.42 -10.16 11.85
N ALA A 236 -1.20 -9.58 11.91
CA ALA A 236 -0.71 -8.84 13.08
C ALA A 236 -1.42 -7.49 13.27
N ILE A 237 -1.95 -6.92 12.18
CA ILE A 237 -2.76 -5.70 12.20
C ILE A 237 -4.00 -5.85 11.29
N ARG A 238 -5.07 -5.08 11.60
CA ARG A 238 -6.29 -5.02 10.80
C ARG A 238 -6.40 -3.64 10.12
N PRO A 239 -7.07 -3.53 8.94
CA PRO A 239 -7.26 -2.23 8.28
C PRO A 239 -7.87 -1.16 9.19
N GLY A 240 -8.86 -1.52 10.02
CA GLY A 240 -9.50 -0.60 10.97
C GLY A 240 -8.61 -0.08 12.11
N GLN A 241 -7.39 -0.62 12.25
CA GLN A 241 -6.39 -0.10 13.20
C GLN A 241 -5.44 0.92 12.55
N ILE A 242 -5.55 1.10 11.22
CA ILE A 242 -4.73 2.06 10.48
C ILE A 242 -5.57 3.32 10.27
N SER A 243 -5.11 4.43 10.77
CA SER A 243 -5.70 5.74 10.54
C SER A 243 -4.89 6.50 9.49
N LEU A 244 -5.57 7.34 8.70
CA LEU A 244 -4.96 8.29 7.80
C LEU A 244 -4.87 9.63 8.52
N GLY A 245 -3.69 10.19 8.64
CA GLY A 245 -3.53 11.42 9.38
C GLY A 245 -2.30 12.22 8.96
N THR A 246 -2.23 13.45 9.40
CA THR A 246 -0.98 14.19 9.43
C THR A 246 -0.12 13.57 10.53
N SER A 247 1.06 13.06 10.19
CA SER A 247 2.09 12.80 11.20
C SER A 247 2.25 14.12 11.97
N LYS A 248 1.83 14.16 13.24
CA LYS A 248 2.28 15.22 14.13
C LYS A 248 3.78 14.98 14.28
N GLY A 249 4.57 15.82 13.59
CA GLY A 249 6.00 15.92 13.81
C GLY A 249 6.32 16.34 15.23
#